data_452ba0ef590ee3e0a96b25c56503207f
#
_entry.id   452ba0ef590ee3e0a96b25c56503207f
#
_cell.length_a   1.000
_cell.length_b   1.000
_cell.length_c   1.000
_cell.angle_alpha   90.00
_cell.angle_beta   90.00
_cell.angle_gamma   90.00
#
_symmetry.space_group_name_H-M   'P 1'
#
loop_
_entity.id
_entity.type
_entity.pdbx_description
1 polymer ?
#
loop_
_entity_poly.entity_id
_entity_poly.type
_entity_poly.pdbx_seq_one_letter_code
_entity_poly.pdbx_strand_id
1 'polypeptide(L)'
;VVRVRRDGAGDFRTVTDAVNSIPSGNKRRVVVWIGRGVYREKITVDRSKPFVTFYGERNGNDNDNDSRDIMPIITYDATALRYGTVDSATVAVDADYFVAVNVAFVNSSPRPEENSVGAQALAMRISGDKAAFFNCKFIGFQDTLCDDKGRHFFKDCYIQGTYDFIFGNGKSIYLRSTIESVANGLSVITAQGRESMAEDTGFTFLHCNITGSGNGNTYLGRAWKKSPRVVFAYTYMGSLINTQGWFNNQVAHAKSNNQTIYYGEYRCMGPGAVSSGRVKFRKILSKEEAKPFLSMAYIHGGTWVVPPPKL
;
A
#
# COMPACT_ATOMS: atom_id res chain seq x y z
N VAL A 1 4.65 7.61 25.02
CA VAL A 1 4.77 8.40 23.78
C VAL A 1 6.20 8.90 23.71
N VAL A 2 6.82 8.70 22.58
CA VAL A 2 8.15 9.23 22.25
C VAL A 2 7.96 10.30 21.18
N ARG A 3 8.48 11.52 21.41
CA ARG A 3 8.31 12.66 20.51
C ARG A 3 9.52 12.86 19.64
N VAL A 4 9.29 12.93 18.34
CA VAL A 4 10.32 13.23 17.33
C VAL A 4 10.07 14.61 16.76
N ARG A 5 11.04 15.52 16.90
CA ARG A 5 11.00 16.87 16.34
C ARG A 5 12.38 17.27 15.81
N ARG A 6 12.43 17.71 14.56
CA ARG A 6 13.68 18.14 13.91
C ARG A 6 14.34 19.36 14.57
N ASP A 7 13.52 20.24 15.14
CA ASP A 7 13.99 21.43 15.87
C ASP A 7 14.66 21.12 17.22
N GLY A 8 14.56 19.86 17.68
CA GLY A 8 15.12 19.41 18.95
C GLY A 8 14.22 19.61 20.17
N ALA A 9 12.99 20.09 19.98
CA ALA A 9 12.02 20.24 21.07
C ALA A 9 11.29 18.91 21.44
N GLY A 10 11.71 17.78 20.86
CA GLY A 10 11.23 16.44 21.18
C GLY A 10 12.29 15.61 21.92
N ASP A 11 11.95 14.35 22.18
CA ASP A 11 12.87 13.38 22.79
C ASP A 11 14.00 12.99 21.83
N PHE A 12 13.69 12.99 20.51
CA PHE A 12 14.63 12.68 19.43
C PHE A 12 14.46 13.65 18.26
N ARG A 13 15.53 13.81 17.47
CA ARG A 13 15.51 14.60 16.23
C ARG A 13 15.20 13.77 15.00
N THR A 14 15.40 12.45 15.06
CA THR A 14 15.20 11.51 13.97
C THR A 14 14.20 10.42 14.36
N VAL A 15 13.46 9.90 13.38
CA VAL A 15 12.55 8.77 13.59
C VAL A 15 13.37 7.50 13.84
N THR A 16 14.52 7.37 13.21
CA THR A 16 15.45 6.25 13.39
C THR A 16 15.89 6.10 14.85
N ASP A 17 16.31 7.22 15.49
CA ASP A 17 16.74 7.19 16.90
C ASP A 17 15.58 6.82 17.82
N ALA A 18 14.39 7.35 17.56
CA ALA A 18 13.19 7.00 18.30
C ALA A 18 12.84 5.50 18.18
N VAL A 19 12.92 4.93 16.97
CA VAL A 19 12.72 3.48 16.76
C VAL A 19 13.81 2.65 17.47
N ASN A 20 15.06 3.11 17.41
CA ASN A 20 16.20 2.42 18.06
C ASN A 20 16.06 2.40 19.58
N SER A 21 15.47 3.43 20.19
CA SER A 21 15.24 3.51 21.63
C SER A 21 14.21 2.50 22.15
N ILE A 22 13.38 1.93 21.27
CA ILE A 22 12.38 0.91 21.66
C ILE A 22 13.10 -0.42 21.93
N PRO A 23 12.94 -1.03 23.10
CA PRO A 23 13.62 -2.27 23.44
C PRO A 23 13.13 -3.46 22.60
N SER A 24 14.04 -4.40 22.34
CA SER A 24 13.65 -5.70 21.77
C SER A 24 12.72 -6.45 22.72
N GLY A 25 11.75 -7.18 22.15
CA GLY A 25 10.75 -7.89 22.92
C GLY A 25 9.70 -6.99 23.57
N ASN A 26 9.53 -5.76 23.05
CA ASN A 26 8.51 -4.82 23.49
C ASN A 26 7.12 -5.48 23.56
N LYS A 27 6.42 -5.34 24.67
CA LYS A 27 5.08 -5.95 24.92
C LYS A 27 3.96 -4.90 25.02
N ARG A 28 4.28 -3.62 24.94
CA ARG A 28 3.32 -2.52 25.07
C ARG A 28 3.43 -1.61 23.86
N ARG A 29 2.30 -1.03 23.46
CA ARG A 29 2.31 -0.09 22.35
C ARG A 29 3.14 1.15 22.68
N VAL A 30 4.12 1.39 21.85
CA VAL A 30 4.93 2.62 21.87
C VAL A 30 4.46 3.51 20.73
N VAL A 31 4.06 4.72 21.06
CA VAL A 31 3.69 5.73 20.07
C VAL A 31 4.89 6.64 19.83
N VAL A 32 5.40 6.60 18.61
CA VAL A 32 6.37 7.54 18.07
C VAL A 32 5.57 8.68 17.43
N TRP A 33 5.41 9.78 18.18
CA TRP A 33 4.76 10.98 17.68
C TRP A 33 5.75 11.77 16.85
N ILE A 34 5.42 12.00 15.58
CA ILE A 34 6.32 12.60 14.60
C ILE A 34 5.83 14.01 14.27
N GLY A 35 6.58 15.02 14.67
CA GLY A 35 6.33 16.42 14.35
C GLY A 35 6.48 16.67 12.85
N ARG A 36 5.87 17.78 12.38
CA ARG A 36 5.91 18.17 10.97
C ARG A 36 7.33 18.30 10.45
N GLY A 37 7.48 18.06 9.17
CA GLY A 37 8.74 18.23 8.46
C GLY A 37 9.08 17.05 7.56
N VAL A 38 10.22 17.16 6.90
CA VAL A 38 10.75 16.14 6.01
C VAL A 38 11.91 15.42 6.70
N TYR A 39 11.76 14.14 6.94
CA TYR A 39 12.74 13.25 7.55
C TYR A 39 13.36 12.41 6.44
N ARG A 40 14.60 12.74 6.07
CA ARG A 40 15.35 11.99 5.05
C ARG A 40 16.07 10.83 5.72
N GLU A 41 15.35 9.72 5.88
CA GLU A 41 15.80 8.56 6.63
C GLU A 41 15.37 7.26 5.94
N LYS A 42 16.22 6.24 5.99
CA LYS A 42 15.87 4.86 5.62
C LYS A 42 15.70 4.06 6.90
N ILE A 43 14.48 3.62 7.19
CA ILE A 43 14.09 3.12 8.52
C ILE A 43 13.69 1.65 8.43
N THR A 44 14.14 0.86 9.39
CA THR A 44 13.63 -0.51 9.61
C THR A 44 13.05 -0.62 11.02
N VAL A 45 11.78 -1.02 11.12
CA VAL A 45 11.17 -1.45 12.37
C VAL A 45 11.31 -2.96 12.45
N ASP A 46 12.34 -3.39 13.17
CA ASP A 46 12.74 -4.78 13.26
C ASP A 46 11.68 -5.66 13.93
N ARG A 47 11.65 -6.94 13.58
CA ARG A 47 10.69 -7.93 14.10
C ARG A 47 10.68 -8.03 15.63
N SER A 48 11.80 -7.76 16.28
CA SER A 48 11.90 -7.74 17.73
C SER A 48 11.17 -6.60 18.42
N LYS A 49 10.63 -5.62 17.66
CA LYS A 49 9.97 -4.40 18.16
C LYS A 49 8.48 -4.35 17.79
N PRO A 50 7.65 -5.30 18.25
CA PRO A 50 6.20 -5.25 17.97
C PRO A 50 5.51 -4.07 18.66
N PHE A 51 4.26 -3.80 18.29
CA PHE A 51 3.39 -2.77 18.87
C PHE A 51 3.93 -1.34 18.73
N VAL A 52 4.58 -1.00 17.62
CA VAL A 52 5.01 0.37 17.33
C VAL A 52 3.89 1.11 16.57
N THR A 53 3.66 2.37 16.96
CA THR A 53 2.77 3.28 16.23
C THR A 53 3.56 4.50 15.77
N PHE A 54 3.53 4.80 14.48
CA PHE A 54 3.93 6.10 13.95
C PHE A 54 2.70 6.99 13.90
N TYR A 55 2.76 8.13 14.58
CA TYR A 55 1.66 9.07 14.64
C TYR A 55 2.13 10.46 14.20
N GLY A 56 1.70 10.88 13.02
CA GLY A 56 2.03 12.19 12.47
C GLY A 56 1.21 13.31 13.10
N GLU A 57 1.87 14.41 13.41
CA GLU A 57 1.23 15.64 13.89
C GLU A 57 0.19 16.14 12.88
N ARG A 58 -1.00 16.52 13.36
CA ARG A 58 -2.05 17.21 12.59
C ARG A 58 -2.12 18.69 12.95
N ASN A 59 -2.64 19.49 12.03
CA ASN A 59 -3.07 20.86 12.36
C ASN A 59 -4.24 20.80 13.34
N GLY A 60 -4.14 21.56 14.44
CA GLY A 60 -5.11 21.55 15.52
C GLY A 60 -6.43 22.30 15.24
N ASN A 61 -6.67 22.80 14.04
CA ASN A 61 -7.92 23.50 13.69
C ASN A 61 -8.54 22.88 12.46
N ASP A 62 -9.59 22.11 12.65
CA ASP A 62 -10.46 21.57 11.58
C ASP A 62 -11.18 22.65 10.74
N ASN A 63 -10.99 23.93 11.08
CA ASN A 63 -11.65 25.10 10.46
C ASN A 63 -10.74 25.92 9.54
N ASP A 64 -9.49 25.52 9.32
CA ASP A 64 -8.57 26.28 8.49
C ASP A 64 -8.67 25.80 7.04
N ASN A 65 -9.40 26.55 6.21
CA ASN A 65 -9.54 26.30 4.76
C ASN A 65 -8.21 26.40 3.97
N ASP A 66 -7.09 26.73 4.61
CA ASP A 66 -5.73 26.74 4.06
C ASP A 66 -4.93 25.48 4.46
N SER A 67 -5.60 24.47 5.00
CA SER A 67 -4.97 23.21 5.39
C SER A 67 -4.65 22.36 4.17
N ARG A 68 -3.57 22.66 3.48
CA ARG A 68 -2.76 21.61 2.91
C ARG A 68 -2.42 20.67 4.06
N ASP A 69 -2.97 19.43 4.02
CA ASP A 69 -2.70 18.35 4.99
C ASP A 69 -1.18 18.14 5.11
N ILE A 70 -0.53 18.96 5.94
CA ILE A 70 0.92 18.92 6.14
C ILE A 70 1.18 17.82 7.17
N MET A 71 1.18 16.59 6.72
CA MET A 71 1.66 15.46 7.52
C MET A 71 3.19 15.36 7.45
N PRO A 72 3.85 14.81 8.48
CA PRO A 72 5.28 14.51 8.40
C PRO A 72 5.58 13.57 7.24
N ILE A 73 6.69 13.85 6.55
CA ILE A 73 7.15 13.09 5.40
C ILE A 73 8.42 12.32 5.80
N ILE A 74 8.39 11.00 5.69
CA ILE A 74 9.58 10.17 5.77
C ILE A 74 9.98 9.81 4.35
N THR A 75 11.18 10.17 3.93
CA THR A 75 11.63 10.02 2.54
C THR A 75 13.05 9.49 2.44
N TYR A 76 13.28 8.69 1.40
CA TYR A 76 14.62 8.26 0.98
C TYR A 76 14.59 7.99 -0.53
N ASP A 77 15.77 7.79 -1.16
CA ASP A 77 15.92 7.64 -2.62
C ASP A 77 16.59 6.32 -3.02
N ALA A 78 16.40 5.28 -2.22
CA ALA A 78 16.94 3.96 -2.53
C ALA A 78 16.21 3.30 -3.71
N THR A 79 16.96 2.63 -4.58
CA THR A 79 16.46 1.85 -5.70
C THR A 79 16.91 0.40 -5.62
N ALA A 80 16.23 -0.47 -6.38
CA ALA A 80 16.60 -1.89 -6.46
C ALA A 80 18.00 -2.10 -7.05
N LEU A 81 18.45 -1.22 -7.94
CA LEU A 81 19.79 -1.28 -8.50
C LEU A 81 20.87 -1.25 -7.41
N ARG A 82 20.62 -0.49 -6.35
CA ARG A 82 21.60 -0.28 -5.26
C ARG A 82 21.37 -1.21 -4.07
N TYR A 83 20.13 -1.58 -3.77
CA TYR A 83 19.76 -2.27 -2.54
C TYR A 83 19.06 -3.61 -2.77
N GLY A 84 18.62 -3.92 -4.01
CA GLY A 84 17.61 -4.95 -4.27
C GLY A 84 16.21 -4.42 -4.05
N THR A 85 15.21 -5.04 -4.67
CA THR A 85 13.83 -4.52 -4.71
C THR A 85 13.28 -4.31 -3.29
N VAL A 86 13.24 -5.35 -2.46
CA VAL A 86 12.60 -5.30 -1.14
C VAL A 86 13.36 -4.42 -0.14
N ASP A 87 14.67 -4.32 -0.29
CA ASP A 87 15.53 -3.52 0.58
C ASP A 87 15.67 -2.07 0.11
N SER A 88 15.07 -1.69 -1.03
CA SER A 88 14.97 -0.29 -1.46
C SER A 88 13.95 0.52 -0.64
N ALA A 89 13.16 -0.10 0.22
CA ALA A 89 12.12 0.58 0.97
C ALA A 89 12.66 1.74 1.82
N THR A 90 12.00 2.90 1.70
CA THR A 90 12.24 4.03 2.61
C THR A 90 11.94 3.62 4.05
N VAL A 91 10.79 2.96 4.27
CA VAL A 91 10.46 2.37 5.57
C VAL A 91 10.12 0.90 5.37
N ALA A 92 10.84 0.02 6.07
CA ALA A 92 10.58 -1.41 6.15
C ALA A 92 10.05 -1.75 7.55
N VAL A 93 8.96 -2.50 7.61
CA VAL A 93 8.35 -2.92 8.88
C VAL A 93 8.23 -4.43 8.91
N ASP A 94 9.09 -5.05 9.71
CA ASP A 94 9.07 -6.50 9.97
C ASP A 94 8.33 -6.84 11.27
N ALA A 95 8.04 -5.83 12.08
CA ALA A 95 7.39 -5.96 13.38
C ALA A 95 5.88 -6.14 13.27
N ASP A 96 5.32 -7.03 14.10
CA ASP A 96 3.89 -7.25 14.19
C ASP A 96 3.16 -6.10 14.93
N TYR A 97 1.87 -5.95 14.67
CA TYR A 97 1.00 -4.95 15.28
C TYR A 97 1.44 -3.51 15.05
N PHE A 98 2.06 -3.25 13.91
CA PHE A 98 2.43 -1.89 13.53
C PHE A 98 1.19 -1.07 13.19
N VAL A 99 1.22 0.21 13.56
CA VAL A 99 0.18 1.18 13.18
C VAL A 99 0.85 2.45 12.65
N ALA A 100 0.33 3.01 11.57
CA ALA A 100 0.70 4.35 11.13
C ALA A 100 -0.56 5.21 10.98
N VAL A 101 -0.45 6.47 11.39
CA VAL A 101 -1.53 7.46 11.33
C VAL A 101 -0.97 8.79 10.84
N ASN A 102 -1.54 9.37 9.81
CA ASN A 102 -1.20 10.70 9.28
C ASN A 102 0.31 10.86 8.93
N VAL A 103 0.92 9.89 8.27
CA VAL A 103 2.33 9.94 7.85
C VAL A 103 2.41 9.73 6.34
N ALA A 104 3.25 10.50 5.67
CA ALA A 104 3.61 10.28 4.28
C ALA A 104 4.93 9.50 4.18
N PHE A 105 4.89 8.36 3.51
CA PHE A 105 6.04 7.53 3.16
C PHE A 105 6.35 7.77 1.69
N VAL A 106 7.56 8.24 1.39
CA VAL A 106 7.95 8.66 0.05
C VAL A 106 9.26 7.98 -0.36
N ASN A 107 9.28 7.36 -1.51
CA ASN A 107 10.55 7.11 -2.17
C ASN A 107 10.78 8.22 -3.21
N SER A 108 11.82 9.01 -2.99
CA SER A 108 12.14 10.19 -3.80
C SER A 108 13.10 9.91 -4.96
N SER A 109 13.34 8.63 -5.29
CA SER A 109 14.05 8.28 -6.52
C SER A 109 13.34 8.89 -7.73
N PRO A 110 14.06 9.35 -8.74
CA PRO A 110 13.46 9.91 -9.93
C PRO A 110 12.56 8.90 -10.64
N ARG A 111 11.60 9.43 -11.41
CA ARG A 111 10.77 8.59 -12.28
C ARG A 111 11.68 7.74 -13.19
N PRO A 112 11.49 6.41 -13.24
CA PRO A 112 12.26 5.58 -14.15
C PRO A 112 11.98 5.94 -15.61
N GLU A 113 13.03 5.93 -16.41
CA GLU A 113 12.89 5.97 -17.86
C GLU A 113 12.38 4.62 -18.38
N GLU A 114 11.88 4.61 -19.61
CA GLU A 114 11.43 3.38 -20.26
C GLU A 114 12.60 2.38 -20.36
N ASN A 115 12.35 1.14 -19.97
CA ASN A 115 13.34 0.05 -19.90
C ASN A 115 14.47 0.21 -18.86
N SER A 116 14.36 1.10 -17.90
CA SER A 116 15.31 1.18 -16.78
C SER A 116 15.36 -0.14 -16.00
N VAL A 117 16.59 -0.64 -15.76
CA VAL A 117 16.83 -1.83 -14.97
C VAL A 117 17.07 -1.46 -13.51
N GLY A 118 16.46 -2.19 -12.55
CA GLY A 118 16.64 -1.96 -11.13
C GLY A 118 16.03 -0.65 -10.62
N ALA A 119 15.02 -0.13 -11.33
CA ALA A 119 14.34 1.11 -11.01
C ALA A 119 13.22 0.99 -9.97
N GLN A 120 12.92 -0.22 -9.50
CA GLN A 120 12.00 -0.45 -8.38
C GLN A 120 12.47 0.35 -7.17
N ALA A 121 11.56 1.08 -6.53
CA ALA A 121 11.90 2.04 -5.47
C ALA A 121 10.74 2.19 -4.49
N LEU A 122 10.80 1.42 -3.41
CA LEU A 122 9.69 1.28 -2.47
C LEU A 122 9.62 2.47 -1.50
N ALA A 123 8.44 3.02 -1.33
CA ALA A 123 8.16 3.92 -0.21
C ALA A 123 7.96 3.14 1.09
N MET A 124 7.31 1.97 1.00
CA MET A 124 7.02 1.12 2.16
C MET A 124 7.12 -0.36 1.81
N ARG A 125 7.74 -1.15 2.72
CA ARG A 125 7.58 -2.60 2.79
C ARG A 125 6.98 -2.98 4.13
N ILE A 126 5.89 -3.72 4.11
CA ILE A 126 5.25 -4.25 5.31
C ILE A 126 5.24 -5.77 5.28
N SER A 127 5.98 -6.38 6.21
CA SER A 127 6.15 -7.83 6.36
C SER A 127 5.69 -8.34 7.73
N GLY A 128 5.42 -7.45 8.69
CA GLY A 128 4.86 -7.79 10.00
C GLY A 128 3.36 -8.05 9.94
N ASP A 129 2.86 -9.04 10.67
CA ASP A 129 1.43 -9.35 10.73
C ASP A 129 0.63 -8.29 11.51
N LYS A 130 -0.63 -8.09 11.16
CA LYS A 130 -1.59 -7.21 11.85
C LYS A 130 -1.17 -5.74 11.85
N ALA A 131 -0.78 -5.24 10.67
CA ALA A 131 -0.46 -3.84 10.51
C ALA A 131 -1.65 -3.02 9.99
N ALA A 132 -1.79 -1.79 10.50
CA ALA A 132 -2.87 -0.89 10.10
C ALA A 132 -2.35 0.51 9.77
N PHE A 133 -2.87 1.09 8.69
CA PHE A 133 -2.52 2.41 8.19
C PHE A 133 -3.79 3.25 8.07
N PHE A 134 -3.78 4.43 8.66
CA PHE A 134 -4.91 5.36 8.66
C PHE A 134 -4.49 6.73 8.14
N ASN A 135 -5.15 7.23 7.11
CA ASN A 135 -4.83 8.52 6.50
C ASN A 135 -3.33 8.69 6.20
N CYS A 136 -2.70 7.65 5.63
CA CYS A 136 -1.30 7.68 5.25
C CYS A 136 -1.14 7.89 3.73
N LYS A 137 0.01 8.42 3.32
CA LYS A 137 0.37 8.55 1.91
C LYS A 137 1.56 7.64 1.60
N PHE A 138 1.48 6.92 0.46
CA PHE A 138 2.56 6.11 -0.09
C PHE A 138 2.86 6.65 -1.48
N ILE A 139 4.02 7.27 -1.65
CA ILE A 139 4.36 8.02 -2.85
C ILE A 139 5.65 7.49 -3.46
N GLY A 140 5.58 7.10 -4.71
CA GLY A 140 6.69 6.59 -5.50
C GLY A 140 6.28 6.42 -6.95
N PHE A 141 7.04 5.61 -7.67
CA PHE A 141 6.78 5.27 -9.06
C PHE A 141 6.60 3.76 -9.24
N GLN A 142 7.64 3.03 -9.64
CA GLN A 142 7.57 1.59 -9.76
C GLN A 142 7.73 0.93 -8.38
N ASP A 143 6.85 -0.04 -8.06
CA ASP A 143 6.90 -0.85 -6.83
C ASP A 143 6.75 -0.01 -5.54
N THR A 144 5.87 0.99 -5.50
CA THR A 144 5.75 1.94 -4.38
C THR A 144 5.47 1.28 -3.03
N LEU A 145 4.49 0.35 -2.98
CA LEU A 145 4.03 -0.31 -1.75
C LEU A 145 4.19 -1.82 -1.88
N CYS A 146 5.14 -2.37 -1.12
CA CYS A 146 5.29 -3.81 -0.93
C CYS A 146 4.46 -4.27 0.26
N ASP A 147 3.27 -4.75 0.00
CA ASP A 147 2.39 -5.46 0.92
C ASP A 147 2.82 -6.94 0.95
N ASP A 148 3.95 -7.20 1.64
CA ASP A 148 4.75 -8.41 1.47
C ASP A 148 4.05 -9.65 2.01
N LYS A 149 3.72 -9.68 3.29
CA LYS A 149 3.06 -10.82 3.96
C LYS A 149 2.45 -10.40 5.28
N GLY A 150 1.44 -11.15 5.74
CA GLY A 150 0.68 -10.84 6.93
C GLY A 150 -0.69 -10.25 6.60
N ARG A 151 -1.44 -9.86 7.62
CA ARG A 151 -2.76 -9.25 7.51
C ARG A 151 -2.65 -7.75 7.68
N HIS A 152 -3.17 -6.99 6.71
CA HIS A 152 -3.00 -5.55 6.72
C HIS A 152 -4.31 -4.83 6.45
N PHE A 153 -4.41 -3.63 6.99
CA PHE A 153 -5.56 -2.75 6.84
C PHE A 153 -5.10 -1.34 6.47
N PHE A 154 -5.51 -0.87 5.31
CA PHE A 154 -5.25 0.48 4.82
C PHE A 154 -6.57 1.22 4.71
N LYS A 155 -6.74 2.29 5.48
CA LYS A 155 -7.99 3.05 5.51
C LYS A 155 -7.74 4.53 5.26
N ASP A 156 -8.53 5.11 4.34
CA ASP A 156 -8.45 6.52 3.98
C ASP A 156 -7.02 6.92 3.53
N CYS A 157 -6.31 5.99 2.87
CA CYS A 157 -4.93 6.20 2.42
C CYS A 157 -4.88 6.71 0.98
N TYR A 158 -3.74 7.32 0.63
CA TYR A 158 -3.40 7.70 -0.74
C TYR A 158 -2.18 6.91 -1.20
N ILE A 159 -2.29 6.23 -2.33
CA ILE A 159 -1.23 5.38 -2.89
C ILE A 159 -0.99 5.79 -4.33
N GLN A 160 0.22 6.24 -4.63
CA GLN A 160 0.63 6.72 -5.94
C GLN A 160 1.73 5.84 -6.53
N GLY A 161 1.65 5.59 -7.83
CA GLY A 161 2.72 4.90 -8.53
C GLY A 161 2.52 4.80 -10.04
N THR A 162 3.30 3.92 -10.68
CA THR A 162 3.26 3.72 -12.13
C THR A 162 3.07 2.25 -12.51
N TYR A 163 3.96 1.36 -12.10
CA TYR A 163 3.95 -0.05 -12.48
C TYR A 163 4.12 -0.93 -11.23
N ASP A 164 3.26 -1.94 -11.09
CA ASP A 164 3.25 -2.86 -9.94
C ASP A 164 3.27 -2.15 -8.59
N PHE A 165 2.65 -0.97 -8.52
CA PHE A 165 2.89 -0.07 -7.40
C PHE A 165 2.18 -0.47 -6.09
N ILE A 166 1.38 -1.55 -6.12
CA ILE A 166 0.90 -2.29 -4.93
C ILE A 166 1.17 -3.76 -5.18
N PHE A 167 2.19 -4.33 -4.55
CA PHE A 167 2.60 -5.71 -4.82
C PHE A 167 2.94 -6.47 -3.53
N GLY A 168 3.10 -7.79 -3.63
CA GLY A 168 3.42 -8.66 -2.50
C GLY A 168 2.36 -9.72 -2.25
N ASN A 169 2.48 -10.45 -1.15
CA ASN A 169 1.64 -11.60 -0.79
C ASN A 169 0.88 -11.41 0.53
N GLY A 170 0.54 -10.18 0.88
CA GLY A 170 -0.28 -9.87 2.04
C GLY A 170 -1.74 -10.33 1.89
N LYS A 171 -2.44 -10.41 3.02
CA LYS A 171 -3.89 -10.56 3.09
C LYS A 171 -4.50 -9.24 3.56
N SER A 172 -4.94 -8.41 2.62
CA SER A 172 -5.11 -6.99 2.89
C SER A 172 -6.45 -6.43 2.44
N ILE A 173 -6.96 -5.48 3.23
CA ILE A 173 -8.09 -4.63 2.87
C ILE A 173 -7.60 -3.19 2.70
N TYR A 174 -7.88 -2.62 1.54
CA TYR A 174 -7.78 -1.20 1.23
C TYR A 174 -9.19 -0.60 1.25
N LEU A 175 -9.48 0.24 2.23
CA LEU A 175 -10.81 0.80 2.44
C LEU A 175 -10.81 2.31 2.20
N ARG A 176 -11.69 2.80 1.32
CA ARG A 176 -11.87 4.22 1.01
C ARG A 176 -10.56 4.95 0.67
N SER A 177 -9.65 4.23 0.04
CA SER A 177 -8.35 4.77 -0.33
C SER A 177 -8.35 5.28 -1.76
N THR A 178 -7.53 6.30 -2.01
CA THR A 178 -7.28 6.81 -3.36
C THR A 178 -6.06 6.10 -3.93
N ILE A 179 -6.23 5.51 -5.11
CA ILE A 179 -5.19 4.81 -5.86
C ILE A 179 -4.91 5.63 -7.12
N GLU A 180 -3.75 6.26 -7.19
CA GLU A 180 -3.43 7.16 -8.28
C GLU A 180 -2.31 6.64 -9.17
N SER A 181 -2.61 6.45 -10.45
CA SER A 181 -1.59 6.22 -11.46
C SER A 181 -1.07 7.55 -12.00
N VAL A 182 0.23 7.73 -11.90
CA VAL A 182 0.95 8.87 -12.48
C VAL A 182 1.79 8.48 -13.68
N ALA A 183 1.51 7.34 -14.30
CA ALA A 183 2.25 6.85 -15.45
C ALA A 183 1.96 7.66 -16.71
N ASN A 184 3.00 7.91 -17.51
CA ASN A 184 2.85 8.53 -18.83
C ASN A 184 2.48 7.50 -19.92
N GLY A 185 2.77 6.22 -19.69
CA GLY A 185 2.50 5.07 -20.56
C GLY A 185 1.78 3.96 -19.85
N LEU A 186 2.19 2.72 -20.08
CA LEU A 186 1.64 1.54 -19.42
C LEU A 186 1.73 1.63 -17.90
N SER A 187 0.61 1.37 -17.25
CA SER A 187 0.50 1.33 -15.79
C SER A 187 -0.16 0.03 -15.32
N VAL A 188 0.31 -0.48 -14.20
CA VAL A 188 -0.29 -1.65 -13.53
C VAL A 188 -0.41 -1.35 -12.04
N ILE A 189 -1.63 -1.43 -11.51
CA ILE A 189 -1.88 -1.12 -10.09
C ILE A 189 -1.32 -2.24 -9.21
N THR A 190 -1.76 -3.50 -9.44
CA THR A 190 -1.42 -4.60 -8.54
C THR A 190 -0.60 -5.70 -9.20
N ALA A 191 0.38 -6.22 -8.45
CA ALA A 191 1.10 -7.46 -8.73
C ALA A 191 1.05 -8.37 -7.49
N GLN A 192 -0.10 -8.99 -7.25
CA GLN A 192 -0.32 -9.82 -6.08
C GLN A 192 0.43 -11.16 -6.20
N GLY A 193 1.12 -11.54 -5.13
CA GLY A 193 2.16 -12.57 -5.12
C GLY A 193 1.74 -13.95 -4.63
N ARG A 194 0.46 -14.31 -4.62
CA ARG A 194 -0.04 -15.63 -4.24
C ARG A 194 0.42 -16.68 -5.24
N GLU A 195 1.15 -17.67 -4.76
CA GLU A 195 1.72 -18.73 -5.59
C GLU A 195 0.76 -19.92 -5.77
N SER A 196 -0.03 -20.25 -4.76
CA SER A 196 -0.93 -21.39 -4.73
C SER A 196 -2.32 -21.02 -4.25
N MET A 197 -3.35 -21.71 -4.76
CA MET A 197 -4.73 -21.57 -4.26
C MET A 197 -4.90 -21.97 -2.79
N ALA A 198 -3.97 -22.75 -2.24
CA ALA A 198 -3.97 -23.12 -0.82
C ALA A 198 -3.53 -21.98 0.10
N GLU A 199 -2.84 -20.96 -0.42
CA GLU A 199 -2.47 -19.80 0.36
C GLU A 199 -3.69 -18.89 0.60
N ASP A 200 -3.88 -18.47 1.85
CA ASP A 200 -4.99 -17.58 2.22
C ASP A 200 -4.54 -16.11 2.22
N THR A 201 -4.09 -15.64 1.05
CA THR A 201 -3.64 -14.27 0.81
C THR A 201 -4.43 -13.62 -0.33
N GLY A 202 -4.31 -12.31 -0.48
CA GLY A 202 -4.97 -11.56 -1.55
C GLY A 202 -5.30 -10.13 -1.13
N PHE A 203 -5.47 -9.26 -2.11
CA PHE A 203 -5.80 -7.85 -1.92
C PHE A 203 -7.28 -7.60 -2.19
N THR A 204 -7.92 -6.85 -1.31
CA THR A 204 -9.30 -6.40 -1.50
C THR A 204 -9.39 -4.88 -1.39
N PHE A 205 -9.92 -4.25 -2.43
CA PHE A 205 -10.15 -2.80 -2.51
C PHE A 205 -11.64 -2.53 -2.35
N LEU A 206 -12.00 -1.85 -1.26
CA LEU A 206 -13.39 -1.56 -0.90
C LEU A 206 -13.64 -0.05 -0.92
N HIS A 207 -14.65 0.39 -1.68
CA HIS A 207 -15.03 1.81 -1.76
C HIS A 207 -13.85 2.72 -2.10
N CYS A 208 -12.88 2.23 -2.86
CA CYS A 208 -11.72 3.00 -3.28
C CYS A 208 -12.04 3.90 -4.47
N ASN A 209 -11.14 4.85 -4.72
CA ASN A 209 -11.20 5.71 -5.89
C ASN A 209 -9.91 5.53 -6.72
N ILE A 210 -10.04 5.01 -7.94
CA ILE A 210 -8.92 4.87 -8.87
C ILE A 210 -8.92 6.06 -9.82
N THR A 211 -7.85 6.83 -9.79
CA THR A 211 -7.68 8.08 -10.54
C THR A 211 -6.26 8.20 -11.09
N GLY A 212 -5.99 9.25 -11.83
CA GLY A 212 -4.65 9.57 -12.33
C GLY A 212 -4.63 10.11 -13.74
N SER A 213 -3.44 10.25 -14.29
CA SER A 213 -3.21 10.66 -15.67
C SER A 213 -3.38 9.48 -16.63
N GLY A 214 -3.79 9.78 -17.86
CA GLY A 214 -3.94 8.78 -18.91
C GLY A 214 -5.39 8.43 -19.23
N ASN A 215 -5.55 7.72 -20.34
CA ASN A 215 -6.85 7.26 -20.82
C ASN A 215 -6.70 5.84 -21.39
N GLY A 216 -7.16 4.85 -20.64
CA GLY A 216 -7.11 3.45 -21.04
C GLY A 216 -5.71 2.82 -21.02
N ASN A 217 -4.75 3.37 -20.29
CA ASN A 217 -3.39 2.85 -20.19
C ASN A 217 -3.07 2.10 -18.88
N THR A 218 -4.02 2.09 -17.94
CA THR A 218 -3.84 1.53 -16.60
C THR A 218 -4.61 0.23 -16.45
N TYR A 219 -3.94 -0.80 -15.95
CA TYR A 219 -4.54 -2.09 -15.63
C TYR A 219 -4.72 -2.24 -14.12
N LEU A 220 -5.80 -2.91 -13.71
CA LEU A 220 -6.11 -3.21 -12.30
C LEU A 220 -5.06 -4.12 -11.66
N GLY A 221 -4.46 -4.97 -12.47
CA GLY A 221 -3.39 -5.85 -12.03
C GLY A 221 -2.88 -6.78 -13.11
N ARG A 222 -1.78 -7.45 -12.80
CA ARG A 222 -1.18 -8.50 -13.62
C ARG A 222 -0.84 -9.74 -12.80
N ALA A 223 -0.79 -10.89 -13.46
CA ALA A 223 -0.38 -12.13 -12.81
C ALA A 223 1.15 -12.17 -12.67
N TRP A 224 1.65 -11.76 -11.53
CA TRP A 224 3.06 -11.89 -11.16
C TRP A 224 3.42 -13.32 -10.76
N LYS A 225 2.52 -14.00 -10.02
CA LYS A 225 2.63 -15.38 -9.57
C LYS A 225 1.51 -16.23 -10.16
N LYS A 226 1.49 -17.53 -9.86
CA LYS A 226 0.59 -18.51 -10.49
C LYS A 226 -0.88 -18.35 -10.14
N SER A 227 -1.20 -17.87 -8.94
CA SER A 227 -2.55 -17.89 -8.39
C SER A 227 -2.96 -16.56 -7.72
N PRO A 228 -2.70 -15.40 -8.33
CA PRO A 228 -2.98 -14.10 -7.69
C PRO A 228 -4.46 -13.98 -7.34
N ARG A 229 -4.77 -13.27 -6.24
CA ARG A 229 -6.12 -12.97 -5.80
C ARG A 229 -6.27 -11.49 -5.51
N VAL A 230 -7.06 -10.80 -6.33
CA VAL A 230 -7.37 -9.37 -6.17
C VAL A 230 -8.86 -9.16 -6.41
N VAL A 231 -9.50 -8.42 -5.52
CA VAL A 231 -10.92 -8.07 -5.62
C VAL A 231 -11.10 -6.56 -5.49
N PHE A 232 -11.78 -5.96 -6.45
CA PHE A 232 -12.30 -4.59 -6.35
C PHE A 232 -13.80 -4.64 -6.13
N ALA A 233 -14.28 -3.97 -5.07
CA ALA A 233 -15.69 -3.91 -4.77
C ALA A 233 -16.13 -2.48 -4.43
N TYR A 234 -17.26 -2.03 -4.96
CA TYR A 234 -17.79 -0.68 -4.79
C TYR A 234 -16.79 0.43 -5.11
N THR A 235 -15.81 0.13 -5.94
CA THR A 235 -14.69 1.03 -6.26
C THR A 235 -15.04 1.86 -7.49
N TYR A 236 -14.77 3.16 -7.41
CA TYR A 236 -14.84 4.05 -8.57
C TYR A 236 -13.58 3.87 -9.41
N MET A 237 -13.78 3.65 -10.71
CA MET A 237 -12.71 3.44 -11.69
C MET A 237 -12.75 4.56 -12.72
N GLY A 238 -11.71 5.39 -12.73
CA GLY A 238 -11.55 6.49 -13.70
C GLY A 238 -11.33 5.98 -15.13
N SER A 239 -11.42 6.88 -16.10
CA SER A 239 -11.24 6.60 -17.54
C SER A 239 -9.83 6.10 -17.92
N LEU A 240 -8.87 6.22 -17.01
CA LEU A 240 -7.53 5.69 -17.19
C LEU A 240 -7.50 4.15 -17.25
N ILE A 241 -8.52 3.46 -16.73
CA ILE A 241 -8.56 1.99 -16.71
C ILE A 241 -8.76 1.45 -18.12
N ASN A 242 -7.84 0.57 -18.54
CA ASN A 242 -7.91 -0.13 -19.83
C ASN A 242 -9.20 -0.96 -19.93
N THR A 243 -9.80 -1.03 -21.09
CA THR A 243 -11.02 -1.82 -21.33
C THR A 243 -10.85 -3.30 -21.00
N GLN A 244 -9.65 -3.86 -21.20
CA GLN A 244 -9.33 -5.23 -20.78
C GLN A 244 -9.34 -5.41 -19.26
N GLY A 245 -9.17 -4.33 -18.48
CA GLY A 245 -9.16 -4.30 -17.03
C GLY A 245 -7.92 -4.91 -16.38
N TRP A 246 -7.53 -6.10 -16.79
CA TRP A 246 -6.42 -6.87 -16.25
C TRP A 246 -5.39 -7.14 -17.32
N PHE A 247 -4.11 -7.00 -16.99
CA PHE A 247 -3.04 -7.14 -17.95
C PHE A 247 -2.80 -8.62 -18.27
N ASN A 248 -2.95 -8.97 -19.54
CA ASN A 248 -2.85 -10.34 -20.02
C ASN A 248 -1.42 -10.74 -20.42
N ASN A 249 -0.42 -9.94 -20.11
CA ASN A 249 0.96 -10.28 -20.39
C ASN A 249 1.48 -11.19 -19.25
N GLN A 250 1.49 -12.49 -19.52
CA GLN A 250 2.08 -13.47 -18.61
C GLN A 250 3.60 -13.29 -18.67
N VAL A 251 4.18 -12.76 -17.61
CA VAL A 251 5.64 -12.79 -17.46
C VAL A 251 6.11 -14.24 -17.57
N ALA A 252 7.19 -14.47 -18.30
CA ALA A 252 7.68 -15.82 -18.68
C ALA A 252 7.88 -16.80 -17.49
N HIS A 253 7.91 -16.29 -16.26
CA HIS A 253 7.99 -17.08 -15.04
C HIS A 253 6.64 -17.45 -14.41
N ALA A 254 5.57 -16.79 -14.80
CA ALA A 254 4.21 -17.14 -14.39
C ALA A 254 3.51 -17.87 -15.55
N LYS A 255 3.78 -19.16 -15.74
CA LYS A 255 2.82 -20.02 -16.42
C LYS A 255 1.58 -20.15 -15.53
N SER A 256 0.91 -19.01 -15.27
CA SER A 256 -0.38 -19.02 -14.62
C SER A 256 -1.36 -19.67 -15.58
N ASN A 257 -1.87 -20.80 -15.18
CA ASN A 257 -3.09 -21.30 -15.76
C ASN A 257 -4.18 -20.27 -15.41
N ASN A 258 -4.86 -19.68 -16.40
CA ASN A 258 -5.97 -18.74 -16.20
C ASN A 258 -7.04 -19.27 -15.21
N GLN A 259 -7.07 -20.57 -14.94
CA GLN A 259 -7.95 -21.23 -13.99
C GLN A 259 -7.61 -20.93 -12.51
N THR A 260 -6.38 -20.57 -12.19
CA THR A 260 -5.94 -20.30 -10.81
C THR A 260 -5.94 -18.81 -10.44
N ILE A 261 -6.11 -17.94 -11.43
CA ILE A 261 -6.22 -16.50 -11.24
C ILE A 261 -7.59 -16.15 -10.67
N TYR A 262 -7.62 -15.37 -9.59
CA TYR A 262 -8.84 -14.85 -8.98
C TYR A 262 -8.88 -13.32 -9.05
N TYR A 263 -9.38 -12.78 -10.14
CA TYR A 263 -9.56 -11.33 -10.35
C TYR A 263 -11.05 -11.00 -10.34
N GLY A 264 -11.51 -10.46 -9.23
CA GLY A 264 -12.91 -10.18 -8.97
C GLY A 264 -13.27 -8.70 -9.08
N GLU A 265 -14.40 -8.42 -9.71
CA GLU A 265 -15.01 -7.10 -9.72
C GLU A 265 -16.46 -7.23 -9.21
N TYR A 266 -16.84 -6.40 -8.21
CA TYR A 266 -18.19 -6.41 -7.64
C TYR A 266 -18.73 -4.99 -7.49
N ARG A 267 -19.79 -4.66 -8.21
CA ARG A 267 -20.48 -3.35 -8.14
C ARG A 267 -19.54 -2.15 -8.26
N CYS A 268 -18.48 -2.28 -9.05
CA CYS A 268 -17.61 -1.15 -9.37
C CYS A 268 -18.35 -0.15 -10.25
N MET A 269 -17.96 1.11 -10.19
CA MET A 269 -18.63 2.21 -10.90
C MET A 269 -17.59 3.12 -11.58
N GLY A 270 -18.08 4.03 -12.40
CA GLY A 270 -17.25 4.99 -13.14
C GLY A 270 -16.92 4.51 -14.56
N PRO A 271 -16.32 5.39 -15.38
CA PRO A 271 -16.08 5.11 -16.80
C PRO A 271 -15.13 3.94 -17.03
N GLY A 272 -14.21 3.65 -16.11
CA GLY A 272 -13.31 2.51 -16.19
C GLY A 272 -13.90 1.17 -15.75
N ALA A 273 -15.13 1.15 -15.21
CA ALA A 273 -15.79 -0.08 -14.75
C ALA A 273 -16.62 -0.77 -15.84
N VAL A 274 -16.53 -0.30 -17.09
CA VAL A 274 -17.26 -0.90 -18.22
C VAL A 274 -16.81 -2.34 -18.46
N SER A 275 -17.78 -3.26 -18.50
CA SER A 275 -17.49 -4.70 -18.54
C SER A 275 -17.22 -5.23 -19.96
N SER A 276 -17.63 -4.51 -21.00
CA SER A 276 -17.31 -4.86 -22.39
C SER A 276 -15.81 -4.70 -22.64
N GLY A 277 -15.18 -5.73 -23.19
CA GLY A 277 -13.73 -5.73 -23.45
C GLY A 277 -12.84 -6.31 -22.34
N ARG A 278 -13.37 -6.58 -21.15
CA ARG A 278 -12.62 -7.23 -20.06
C ARG A 278 -12.07 -8.61 -20.49
N VAL A 279 -10.89 -8.95 -20.03
CA VAL A 279 -10.32 -10.29 -20.25
C VAL A 279 -11.24 -11.40 -19.75
N LYS A 280 -11.24 -12.56 -20.44
CA LYS A 280 -12.15 -13.67 -20.15
C LYS A 280 -11.95 -14.31 -18.77
N PHE A 281 -10.76 -14.23 -18.20
CA PHE A 281 -10.44 -14.84 -16.89
C PHE A 281 -10.82 -13.98 -15.69
N ARG A 282 -11.31 -12.76 -15.90
CA ARG A 282 -11.88 -11.95 -14.81
C ARG A 282 -13.21 -12.54 -14.33
N LYS A 283 -13.59 -12.26 -13.11
CA LYS A 283 -14.86 -12.68 -12.50
C LYS A 283 -15.69 -11.46 -12.16
N ILE A 284 -16.91 -11.39 -12.71
CA ILE A 284 -17.95 -10.53 -12.15
C ILE A 284 -18.58 -11.33 -11.00
N LEU A 285 -18.35 -10.86 -9.78
CA LEU A 285 -18.79 -11.60 -8.60
C LEU A 285 -20.27 -11.42 -8.35
N SER A 286 -20.96 -12.51 -7.99
CA SER A 286 -22.27 -12.46 -7.34
C SER A 286 -22.12 -11.90 -5.91
N LYS A 287 -23.26 -11.63 -5.25
CA LYS A 287 -23.28 -11.18 -3.85
C LYS A 287 -22.63 -12.22 -2.92
N GLU A 288 -22.92 -13.49 -3.16
CA GLU A 288 -22.41 -14.62 -2.38
C GLU A 288 -20.90 -14.78 -2.56
N GLU A 289 -20.40 -14.69 -3.78
CA GLU A 289 -18.96 -14.76 -4.08
C GLU A 289 -18.18 -13.57 -3.53
N ALA A 290 -18.77 -12.37 -3.54
CA ALA A 290 -18.14 -11.16 -3.00
C ALA A 290 -18.12 -11.14 -1.47
N LYS A 291 -19.14 -11.70 -0.80
CA LYS A 291 -19.36 -11.63 0.65
C LYS A 291 -18.10 -11.87 1.50
N PRO A 292 -17.24 -12.87 1.24
CA PRO A 292 -16.03 -13.11 2.03
C PRO A 292 -15.06 -11.92 2.04
N PHE A 293 -15.08 -11.07 1.01
CA PHE A 293 -14.14 -9.96 0.80
C PHE A 293 -14.65 -8.62 1.34
N LEU A 294 -15.96 -8.50 1.67
CA LEU A 294 -16.61 -7.22 1.93
C LEU A 294 -16.54 -6.73 3.37
N SER A 295 -15.84 -7.44 4.26
CA SER A 295 -15.81 -7.06 5.67
C SER A 295 -14.44 -7.34 6.32
N MET A 296 -14.26 -6.78 7.50
CA MET A 296 -13.07 -6.99 8.33
C MET A 296 -12.82 -8.47 8.67
N ALA A 297 -13.82 -9.34 8.51
CA ALA A 297 -13.65 -10.78 8.67
C ALA A 297 -12.62 -11.36 7.70
N TYR A 298 -12.47 -10.77 6.49
CA TYR A 298 -11.48 -11.20 5.52
C TYR A 298 -10.05 -11.25 6.09
N ILE A 299 -9.69 -10.26 6.89
CA ILE A 299 -8.36 -10.15 7.53
C ILE A 299 -8.40 -10.51 9.02
N HIS A 300 -9.51 -11.08 9.52
CA HIS A 300 -9.77 -11.27 10.95
C HIS A 300 -9.62 -9.98 11.77
N GLY A 301 -9.96 -8.84 11.16
CA GLY A 301 -9.67 -7.50 11.69
C GLY A 301 -10.37 -7.17 13.00
N GLY A 302 -11.51 -7.78 13.31
CA GLY A 302 -12.23 -7.57 14.58
C GLY A 302 -11.42 -7.93 15.83
N THR A 303 -10.33 -8.66 15.69
CA THR A 303 -9.49 -9.09 16.82
C THR A 303 -8.23 -8.25 17.03
N TRP A 304 -7.85 -7.40 16.05
CA TRP A 304 -6.56 -6.70 16.11
C TRP A 304 -6.57 -5.26 15.57
N VAL A 305 -7.51 -4.92 14.70
CA VAL A 305 -7.62 -3.53 14.23
C VAL A 305 -8.26 -2.68 15.31
N VAL A 306 -7.47 -1.80 15.88
CA VAL A 306 -7.94 -0.81 16.86
C VAL A 306 -8.08 0.56 16.20
N PRO A 307 -9.01 1.41 16.64
CA PRO A 307 -9.06 2.80 16.20
C PRO A 307 -7.71 3.50 16.47
N PRO A 308 -7.32 4.47 15.61
CA PRO A 308 -6.15 5.29 15.88
C PRO A 308 -6.22 5.91 17.29
N PRO A 309 -5.11 5.99 18.02
CA PRO A 309 -5.08 6.70 19.29
C PRO A 309 -5.50 8.17 19.08
N LYS A 310 -6.27 8.71 20.00
CA LYS A 310 -6.55 10.16 20.06
C LYS A 310 -5.42 10.80 20.88
N LEU A 311 -4.58 11.59 20.24
CA LEU A 311 -3.45 12.31 20.84
C LEU A 311 -3.63 13.80 20.72
#